data_56f0aa4eb352844e1c00c8645cac06dc
#
_entry.id   56f0aa4eb352844e1c00c8645cac06dc
#
_cell.length_a   1.000
_cell.length_b   1.000
_cell.length_c   1.000
_cell.angle_alpha   90.00
_cell.angle_beta   90.00
_cell.angle_gamma   90.00
#
_symmetry.space_group_name_H-M   'P 1'
#
loop_
_entity.id
_entity.type
_entity.pdbx_description
1 polymer ?
#
loop_
_entity_poly.entity_id
_entity_poly.type
_entity_poly.pdbx_seq_one_letter_code
_entity_poly.pdbx_strand_id
1 'polypeptide(L)'
;MKKIFILPVALIALVAFSFQSADIKPIEIGTNIPKADVKMYDVVSAQQISINDKKGANGTLVIFSCNTCPYVIAQESRILDMQVSAARMNIGVVIINSNEAKRDADDSKAAMKKYSEKQKFTAPYLIDVNSDMANAFGATRTPEHFLFDKDGKLVYRGSIDDSPRDISAIKSHYLLDAMTALSFTGEGIPLVHNGMEACN
;
A
#
# COMPACT_ATOMS: atom_id res chain seq x y z
N MET A 1 -40.15 41.82 -54.07
CA MET A 1 -39.58 42.03 -52.74
C MET A 1 -39.28 40.67 -52.11
N LYS A 2 -38.01 40.21 -52.16
CA LYS A 2 -37.60 38.92 -51.60
C LYS A 2 -37.11 39.13 -50.16
N LYS A 3 -37.81 38.53 -49.23
CA LYS A 3 -37.42 38.58 -47.82
C LYS A 3 -36.34 37.51 -47.59
N ILE A 4 -35.13 37.93 -47.23
CA ILE A 4 -34.02 37.04 -46.83
C ILE A 4 -34.22 36.76 -45.34
N PHE A 5 -34.46 35.46 -45.01
CA PHE A 5 -34.47 34.96 -43.65
C PHE A 5 -33.03 34.62 -43.26
N ILE A 6 -32.42 35.37 -42.35
CA ILE A 6 -31.14 35.07 -41.76
C ILE A 6 -31.40 34.20 -40.54
N LEU A 7 -31.00 32.92 -40.62
CA LEU A 7 -31.06 32.00 -39.48
C LEU A 7 -29.80 32.23 -38.59
N PRO A 8 -29.97 32.44 -37.28
CA PRO A 8 -28.81 32.57 -36.42
C PRO A 8 -28.17 31.17 -36.21
N VAL A 9 -26.92 31.03 -36.63
CA VAL A 9 -26.08 29.85 -36.31
C VAL A 9 -25.65 29.99 -34.86
N ALA A 10 -26.26 29.21 -33.96
CA ALA A 10 -25.81 29.09 -32.58
C ALA A 10 -24.52 28.28 -32.54
N LEU A 11 -23.41 28.94 -32.27
CA LEU A 11 -22.10 28.30 -32.07
C LEU A 11 -22.09 27.60 -30.69
N ILE A 12 -22.31 26.28 -30.65
CA ILE A 12 -22.20 25.47 -29.45
C ILE A 12 -20.70 25.25 -29.23
N ALA A 13 -20.11 25.99 -28.30
CA ALA A 13 -18.75 25.73 -27.83
C ALA A 13 -18.74 24.44 -26.99
N LEU A 14 -18.26 23.34 -27.57
CA LEU A 14 -17.95 22.10 -26.84
C LEU A 14 -16.73 22.38 -25.93
N VAL A 15 -16.96 22.60 -24.65
CA VAL A 15 -15.89 22.59 -23.64
C VAL A 15 -15.49 21.13 -23.41
N ALA A 16 -14.41 20.71 -24.08
CA ALA A 16 -13.78 19.42 -23.80
C ALA A 16 -13.15 19.50 -22.40
N PHE A 17 -13.83 18.92 -21.41
CA PHE A 17 -13.22 18.65 -20.11
C PHE A 17 -12.20 17.52 -20.30
N SER A 18 -10.93 17.87 -20.44
CA SER A 18 -9.84 16.91 -20.39
C SER A 18 -9.74 16.41 -18.95
N PHE A 19 -10.21 15.19 -18.70
CA PHE A 19 -9.86 14.46 -17.48
C PHE A 19 -8.38 14.12 -17.56
N GLN A 20 -7.55 14.96 -16.97
CA GLN A 20 -6.14 14.67 -16.78
C GLN A 20 -6.07 13.65 -15.64
N SER A 21 -5.79 12.39 -15.96
CA SER A 21 -5.44 11.40 -14.95
C SER A 21 -4.24 11.94 -14.19
N ALA A 22 -4.43 12.23 -12.90
CA ALA A 22 -3.32 12.64 -12.05
C ALA A 22 -2.30 11.48 -12.03
N ASP A 23 -1.07 11.79 -12.41
CA ASP A 23 0.03 10.83 -12.39
C ASP A 23 0.28 10.44 -10.92
N ILE A 24 -0.10 9.21 -10.54
CA ILE A 24 0.02 8.73 -9.15
C ILE A 24 1.51 8.55 -8.86
N LYS A 25 2.06 9.45 -8.05
CA LYS A 25 3.46 9.39 -7.62
C LYS A 25 3.56 8.87 -6.20
N PRO A 26 4.47 7.93 -5.94
CA PRO A 26 4.73 7.48 -4.59
C PRO A 26 5.19 8.62 -3.67
N ILE A 27 4.73 8.60 -2.41
CA ILE A 27 5.17 9.56 -1.40
C ILE A 27 6.69 9.53 -1.22
N GLU A 28 7.26 10.69 -0.93
CA GLU A 28 8.71 10.85 -0.73
C GLU A 28 9.12 10.57 0.71
N ILE A 29 10.40 10.21 0.91
CA ILE A 29 11.01 10.06 2.23
C ILE A 29 10.80 11.34 3.05
N GLY A 30 10.44 11.18 4.34
CA GLY A 30 10.09 12.27 5.25
C GLY A 30 8.61 12.69 5.22
N THR A 31 7.81 12.17 4.27
CA THR A 31 6.36 12.43 4.24
C THR A 31 5.67 11.76 5.43
N ASN A 32 4.67 12.43 6.01
CA ASN A 32 3.82 11.82 7.05
C ASN A 32 2.95 10.72 6.48
N ILE A 33 2.54 9.76 7.35
CA ILE A 33 1.58 8.71 6.97
C ILE A 33 0.33 9.36 6.38
N PRO A 34 0.00 9.12 5.09
CA PRO A 34 -1.22 9.66 4.51
C PRO A 34 -2.46 9.05 5.16
N LYS A 35 -3.49 9.87 5.39
CA LYS A 35 -4.80 9.40 5.89
C LYS A 35 -4.71 8.47 7.11
N ALA A 36 -3.75 8.69 8.00
CA ALA A 36 -3.40 7.81 9.11
C ALA A 36 -4.57 7.44 10.03
N ASP A 37 -5.58 8.31 10.16
CA ASP A 37 -6.77 8.13 11.02
C ASP A 37 -7.98 7.55 10.29
N VAL A 38 -7.89 7.35 8.97
CA VAL A 38 -9.01 6.78 8.19
C VAL A 38 -9.23 5.34 8.59
N LYS A 39 -10.47 5.03 9.00
CA LYS A 39 -10.86 3.68 9.40
C LYS A 39 -11.14 2.81 8.18
N MET A 40 -10.55 1.63 8.15
CA MET A 40 -10.78 0.58 7.17
C MET A 40 -11.26 -0.69 7.88
N TYR A 41 -12.04 -1.50 7.19
CA TYR A 41 -12.50 -2.76 7.75
C TYR A 41 -11.36 -3.78 7.80
N ASP A 42 -11.05 -4.29 9.00
CA ASP A 42 -10.10 -5.37 9.21
C ASP A 42 -10.80 -6.73 9.14
N VAL A 43 -10.39 -7.59 8.21
CA VAL A 43 -10.96 -8.93 8.06
C VAL A 43 -10.51 -9.90 9.15
N VAL A 44 -9.40 -9.61 9.86
CA VAL A 44 -8.87 -10.45 10.93
C VAL A 44 -9.69 -10.27 12.20
N SER A 45 -9.87 -9.03 12.67
CA SER A 45 -10.60 -8.72 13.90
C SER A 45 -12.09 -8.41 13.69
N ALA A 46 -12.54 -8.24 12.45
CA ALA A 46 -13.87 -7.78 12.09
C ALA A 46 -14.23 -6.39 12.64
N GLN A 47 -13.23 -5.52 12.83
CA GLN A 47 -13.39 -4.16 13.36
C GLN A 47 -12.98 -3.10 12.33
N GLN A 48 -13.34 -1.84 12.62
CA GLN A 48 -12.86 -0.68 11.87
C GLN A 48 -11.55 -0.18 12.52
N ILE A 49 -10.45 -0.25 11.78
CA ILE A 49 -9.09 0.06 12.27
C ILE A 49 -8.45 1.08 11.34
N SER A 50 -7.73 2.04 11.91
CA SER A 50 -6.86 2.96 11.17
C SER A 50 -5.38 2.53 11.31
N ILE A 51 -4.52 3.12 10.50
CA ILE A 51 -3.07 2.91 10.62
C ILE A 51 -2.60 3.39 12.00
N ASN A 52 -3.09 4.54 12.48
CA ASN A 52 -2.73 5.09 13.79
C ASN A 52 -3.12 4.19 14.97
N ASP A 53 -4.21 3.39 14.88
CA ASP A 53 -4.57 2.44 15.92
C ASP A 53 -3.54 1.31 16.10
N LYS A 54 -2.68 1.12 15.12
CA LYS A 54 -1.66 0.06 15.08
C LYS A 54 -0.24 0.58 15.07
N LYS A 55 -0.05 1.86 15.33
CA LYS A 55 1.26 2.48 15.45
C LYS A 55 2.06 1.82 16.58
N GLY A 56 3.26 1.37 16.27
CA GLY A 56 4.21 0.84 17.25
C GLY A 56 5.04 1.96 17.91
N ALA A 57 5.66 1.65 19.03
CA ALA A 57 6.49 2.62 19.76
C ALA A 57 7.71 3.10 18.93
N ASN A 58 8.24 2.23 18.07
CA ASN A 58 9.41 2.55 17.23
C ASN A 58 9.05 2.90 15.78
N GLY A 59 7.78 2.72 15.36
CA GLY A 59 7.36 3.04 14.01
C GLY A 59 6.20 2.20 13.52
N THR A 60 5.91 2.29 12.21
CA THR A 60 4.80 1.59 11.58
C THR A 60 5.18 1.10 10.18
N LEU A 61 4.97 -0.18 9.93
CA LEU A 61 5.11 -0.80 8.62
C LEU A 61 3.72 -0.93 7.96
N VAL A 62 3.57 -0.35 6.78
CA VAL A 62 2.38 -0.50 5.93
C VAL A 62 2.76 -1.33 4.71
N ILE A 63 2.00 -2.40 4.44
CA ILE A 63 2.24 -3.32 3.34
C ILE A 63 1.01 -3.32 2.44
N PHE A 64 1.14 -2.84 1.19
CA PHE A 64 0.09 -3.05 0.18
C PHE A 64 0.22 -4.45 -0.40
N SER A 65 -0.88 -5.19 -0.42
CA SER A 65 -0.91 -6.62 -0.78
C SER A 65 -2.22 -6.99 -1.47
N CYS A 66 -2.28 -8.20 -2.04
CA CYS A 66 -3.49 -8.83 -2.54
C CYS A 66 -3.34 -10.36 -2.46
N ASN A 67 -4.46 -11.10 -2.60
CA ASN A 67 -4.44 -12.55 -2.36
C ASN A 67 -3.81 -13.37 -3.49
N THR A 68 -3.86 -12.87 -4.72
CA THR A 68 -3.54 -13.65 -5.93
C THR A 68 -2.34 -13.15 -6.72
N CYS A 69 -1.69 -12.09 -6.27
CA CYS A 69 -0.47 -11.61 -6.92
C CYS A 69 0.65 -12.64 -6.80
N PRO A 70 1.26 -13.11 -7.91
CA PRO A 70 2.33 -14.09 -7.88
C PRO A 70 3.54 -13.67 -7.03
N TYR A 71 3.83 -12.37 -6.98
CA TYR A 71 4.91 -11.83 -6.14
C TYR A 71 4.56 -11.83 -4.65
N VAL A 72 3.30 -11.60 -4.30
CA VAL A 72 2.83 -11.74 -2.90
C VAL A 72 2.92 -13.21 -2.48
N ILE A 73 2.43 -14.14 -3.33
CA ILE A 73 2.47 -15.57 -3.06
C ILE A 73 3.91 -16.06 -2.88
N ALA A 74 4.85 -15.62 -3.72
CA ALA A 74 6.26 -15.97 -3.60
C ALA A 74 6.93 -15.40 -2.33
N GLN A 75 6.31 -14.40 -1.68
CA GLN A 75 6.84 -13.73 -0.49
C GLN A 75 6.04 -14.03 0.79
N GLU A 76 5.05 -14.93 0.75
CA GLU A 76 4.16 -15.21 1.89
C GLU A 76 4.89 -15.49 3.20
N SER A 77 5.89 -16.39 3.19
CA SER A 77 6.67 -16.71 4.38
C SER A 77 7.46 -15.51 4.90
N ARG A 78 8.05 -14.73 4.00
CA ARG A 78 8.84 -13.53 4.34
C ARG A 78 7.97 -12.41 4.91
N ILE A 79 6.76 -12.21 4.37
CA ILE A 79 5.79 -11.25 4.92
C ILE A 79 5.40 -11.66 6.35
N LEU A 80 5.23 -12.95 6.62
CA LEU A 80 4.98 -13.43 7.97
C LEU A 80 6.20 -13.20 8.89
N ASP A 81 7.42 -13.50 8.42
CA ASP A 81 8.65 -13.23 9.17
C ASP A 81 8.83 -11.74 9.49
N MET A 82 8.44 -10.84 8.57
CA MET A 82 8.46 -9.41 8.83
C MET A 82 7.46 -8.99 9.91
N GLN A 83 6.27 -9.59 9.97
CA GLN A 83 5.32 -9.34 11.06
C GLN A 83 5.91 -9.74 12.42
N VAL A 84 6.55 -10.92 12.50
CA VAL A 84 7.21 -11.40 13.73
C VAL A 84 8.37 -10.49 14.12
N SER A 85 9.21 -10.11 13.17
CA SER A 85 10.35 -9.22 13.40
C SER A 85 9.91 -7.83 13.85
N ALA A 86 8.89 -7.26 13.21
CA ALA A 86 8.30 -5.97 13.56
C ALA A 86 7.77 -5.97 15.01
N ALA A 87 7.06 -7.03 15.41
CA ALA A 87 6.54 -7.15 16.79
C ALA A 87 7.68 -7.14 17.83
N ARG A 88 8.81 -7.84 17.56
CA ARG A 88 10.00 -7.83 18.43
C ARG A 88 10.67 -6.46 18.51
N MET A 89 10.56 -5.68 17.45
CA MET A 89 11.14 -4.34 17.32
C MET A 89 10.17 -3.23 17.77
N ASN A 90 9.00 -3.55 18.33
CA ASN A 90 7.93 -2.58 18.67
C ASN A 90 7.52 -1.70 17.48
N ILE A 91 7.54 -2.25 16.28
CA ILE A 91 7.04 -1.64 15.04
C ILE A 91 5.64 -2.19 14.80
N GLY A 92 4.65 -1.31 14.66
CA GLY A 92 3.29 -1.69 14.28
C GLY A 92 3.24 -2.15 12.83
N VAL A 93 2.32 -3.06 12.50
CA VAL A 93 2.14 -3.55 11.12
C VAL A 93 0.69 -3.46 10.72
N VAL A 94 0.43 -2.97 9.51
CA VAL A 94 -0.86 -3.06 8.81
C VAL A 94 -0.64 -3.57 7.39
N ILE A 95 -1.50 -4.50 6.97
CA ILE A 95 -1.53 -5.00 5.58
C ILE A 95 -2.80 -4.45 4.95
N ILE A 96 -2.70 -3.87 3.75
CA ILE A 96 -3.79 -3.20 3.06
C ILE A 96 -4.01 -3.84 1.70
N ASN A 97 -5.26 -4.23 1.41
CA ASN A 97 -5.66 -4.74 0.11
C ASN A 97 -6.47 -3.67 -0.64
N SER A 98 -5.89 -3.15 -1.70
CA SER A 98 -6.46 -2.10 -2.55
C SER A 98 -6.91 -2.64 -3.92
N ASN A 99 -6.99 -3.96 -4.11
CA ASN A 99 -7.31 -4.59 -5.38
C ASN A 99 -8.82 -4.59 -5.66
N GLU A 100 -9.35 -3.43 -6.06
CA GLU A 100 -10.78 -3.27 -6.39
C GLU A 100 -11.19 -4.14 -7.60
N ALA A 101 -10.30 -4.39 -8.55
CA ALA A 101 -10.59 -5.22 -9.71
C ALA A 101 -10.98 -6.68 -9.36
N LYS A 102 -10.61 -7.14 -8.16
CA LYS A 102 -10.91 -8.49 -7.65
C LYS A 102 -11.78 -8.46 -6.39
N ARG A 103 -12.35 -7.31 -6.02
CA ARG A 103 -13.10 -7.12 -4.78
C ARG A 103 -14.34 -8.02 -4.66
N ASP A 104 -14.96 -8.35 -5.77
CA ASP A 104 -16.12 -9.25 -5.82
C ASP A 104 -15.75 -10.74 -6.02
N ALA A 105 -14.44 -11.05 -6.07
CA ALA A 105 -13.90 -12.38 -6.33
C ALA A 105 -12.79 -12.76 -5.33
N ASP A 106 -11.55 -12.89 -5.83
CA ASP A 106 -10.41 -13.41 -5.08
C ASP A 106 -9.96 -12.48 -3.93
N ASP A 107 -10.26 -11.19 -3.97
CA ASP A 107 -9.98 -10.21 -2.92
C ASP A 107 -11.26 -9.73 -2.22
N SER A 108 -12.34 -10.53 -2.28
CA SER A 108 -13.55 -10.27 -1.49
C SER A 108 -13.26 -10.37 0.02
N LYS A 109 -14.08 -9.72 0.83
CA LYS A 109 -13.99 -9.77 2.29
C LYS A 109 -13.85 -11.20 2.82
N ALA A 110 -14.64 -12.14 2.29
CA ALA A 110 -14.60 -13.55 2.69
C ALA A 110 -13.29 -14.23 2.24
N ALA A 111 -12.83 -13.95 1.01
CA ALA A 111 -11.59 -14.50 0.49
C ALA A 111 -10.37 -13.95 1.25
N MET A 112 -10.34 -12.64 1.54
CA MET A 112 -9.29 -12.03 2.36
C MET A 112 -9.22 -12.62 3.75
N LYS A 113 -10.37 -12.86 4.41
CA LYS A 113 -10.42 -13.51 5.73
C LYS A 113 -9.81 -14.91 5.65
N LYS A 114 -10.26 -15.74 4.71
CA LYS A 114 -9.73 -17.09 4.51
C LYS A 114 -8.23 -17.08 4.20
N TYR A 115 -7.77 -16.11 3.42
CA TYR A 115 -6.35 -15.94 3.10
C TYR A 115 -5.54 -15.57 4.35
N SER A 116 -5.99 -14.61 5.15
CA SER A 116 -5.31 -14.20 6.39
C SER A 116 -5.21 -15.33 7.41
N GLU A 117 -6.25 -16.16 7.53
CA GLU A 117 -6.27 -17.34 8.39
C GLU A 117 -5.26 -18.40 7.90
N LYS A 118 -5.26 -18.69 6.59
CA LYS A 118 -4.30 -19.62 5.96
C LYS A 118 -2.85 -19.16 6.16
N GLN A 119 -2.59 -17.87 5.98
CA GLN A 119 -1.25 -17.26 6.13
C GLN A 119 -0.88 -16.96 7.59
N LYS A 120 -1.80 -17.19 8.54
CA LYS A 120 -1.60 -16.92 9.97
C LYS A 120 -1.19 -15.47 10.25
N PHE A 121 -1.84 -14.51 9.58
CA PHE A 121 -1.55 -13.10 9.80
C PHE A 121 -1.82 -12.72 11.27
N THR A 122 -0.87 -12.03 11.88
CA THR A 122 -0.99 -11.43 13.20
C THR A 122 -1.30 -9.93 13.12
N ALA A 123 -0.97 -9.32 11.99
CA ALA A 123 -1.31 -7.94 11.68
C ALA A 123 -2.73 -7.83 11.10
N PRO A 124 -3.40 -6.68 11.25
CA PRO A 124 -4.65 -6.38 10.56
C PRO A 124 -4.50 -6.50 9.03
N TYR A 125 -5.54 -7.02 8.37
CA TYR A 125 -5.63 -7.06 6.92
C TYR A 125 -6.83 -6.24 6.47
N LEU A 126 -6.56 -5.03 6.01
CA LEU A 126 -7.53 -3.95 5.82
C LEU A 126 -8.04 -3.91 4.39
N ILE A 127 -9.36 -3.64 4.24
CA ILE A 127 -9.99 -3.40 2.95
C ILE A 127 -9.89 -1.91 2.62
N ASP A 128 -9.14 -1.58 1.58
CA ASP A 128 -9.06 -0.23 1.01
C ASP A 128 -10.12 -0.08 -0.09
N VAL A 129 -11.18 0.63 0.22
CA VAL A 129 -12.30 0.87 -0.71
C VAL A 129 -11.89 1.90 -1.75
N ASN A 130 -12.17 1.63 -3.03
CA ASN A 130 -11.83 2.49 -4.17
C ASN A 130 -10.33 2.78 -4.32
N SER A 131 -9.46 1.94 -3.74
CA SER A 131 -8.00 2.15 -3.71
C SER A 131 -7.59 3.53 -3.14
N ASP A 132 -8.38 4.06 -2.22
CA ASP A 132 -8.27 5.42 -1.71
C ASP A 132 -6.98 5.62 -0.89
N MET A 133 -6.60 4.58 -0.14
CA MET A 133 -5.35 4.54 0.60
C MET A 133 -4.15 4.34 -0.33
N ALA A 134 -4.24 3.39 -1.29
CA ALA A 134 -3.18 3.18 -2.27
C ALA A 134 -2.88 4.46 -3.06
N ASN A 135 -3.93 5.18 -3.50
CA ASN A 135 -3.79 6.46 -4.19
C ASN A 135 -3.11 7.52 -3.31
N ALA A 136 -3.44 7.57 -2.02
CA ALA A 136 -2.84 8.53 -1.08
C ALA A 136 -1.36 8.26 -0.82
N PHE A 137 -0.93 6.99 -0.83
CA PHE A 137 0.47 6.58 -0.69
C PHE A 137 1.23 6.63 -2.02
N GLY A 138 0.51 6.71 -3.14
CA GLY A 138 1.08 6.50 -4.46
C GLY A 138 1.60 5.07 -4.64
N ALA A 139 0.96 4.09 -3.98
CA ALA A 139 1.27 2.68 -4.14
C ALA A 139 0.71 2.20 -5.49
N THR A 140 1.57 1.60 -6.31
CA THR A 140 1.23 1.20 -7.69
C THR A 140 1.38 -0.29 -7.95
N ARG A 141 1.80 -1.05 -6.96
CA ARG A 141 2.12 -2.49 -7.12
C ARG A 141 1.94 -3.26 -5.82
N THR A 142 1.92 -4.58 -5.91
CA THR A 142 1.90 -5.49 -4.76
C THR A 142 2.94 -6.60 -4.91
N PRO A 143 3.66 -6.96 -3.80
CA PRO A 143 3.66 -6.23 -2.53
C PRO A 143 4.45 -4.93 -2.62
N GLU A 144 4.06 -3.89 -1.88
CA GLU A 144 4.84 -2.67 -1.71
C GLU A 144 4.89 -2.30 -0.22
N HIS A 145 6.07 -1.94 0.28
CA HIS A 145 6.33 -1.73 1.70
C HIS A 145 6.68 -0.28 1.98
N PHE A 146 6.06 0.29 3.01
CA PHE A 146 6.31 1.65 3.50
C PHE A 146 6.57 1.58 5.00
N LEU A 147 7.77 1.94 5.43
CA LEU A 147 8.16 1.98 6.84
C LEU A 147 8.23 3.44 7.31
N PHE A 148 7.54 3.72 8.39
CA PHE A 148 7.50 5.03 9.02
C PHE A 148 8.14 4.94 10.41
N ASP A 149 8.81 6.02 10.83
CA ASP A 149 9.38 6.15 12.16
C ASP A 149 8.30 6.39 13.25
N LYS A 150 8.73 6.55 14.48
CA LYS A 150 7.86 6.85 15.65
C LYS A 150 7.07 8.15 15.49
N ASP A 151 7.55 9.10 14.69
CA ASP A 151 6.91 10.39 14.44
C ASP A 151 5.99 10.33 13.20
N GLY A 152 5.91 9.17 12.56
CA GLY A 152 5.08 8.92 11.38
C GLY A 152 5.68 9.45 10.08
N LYS A 153 7.00 9.64 10.04
CA LYS A 153 7.73 10.04 8.83
C LYS A 153 8.19 8.82 8.05
N LEU A 154 7.99 8.82 6.73
CA LEU A 154 8.47 7.75 5.86
C LEU A 154 10.00 7.70 5.88
N VAL A 155 10.56 6.56 6.25
CA VAL A 155 12.01 6.31 6.30
C VAL A 155 12.46 5.25 5.30
N TYR A 156 11.55 4.36 4.87
CA TYR A 156 11.85 3.35 3.85
C TYR A 156 10.64 3.12 2.96
N ARG A 157 10.90 2.93 1.67
CA ARG A 157 9.92 2.45 0.70
C ARG A 157 10.61 1.51 -0.29
N GLY A 158 10.02 0.34 -0.53
CA GLY A 158 10.62 -0.59 -1.48
C GLY A 158 10.16 -2.02 -1.36
N SER A 159 10.99 -2.92 -1.87
CA SER A 159 10.81 -4.37 -1.82
C SER A 159 11.21 -4.94 -0.45
N ILE A 160 10.81 -6.18 -0.18
CA ILE A 160 11.20 -6.87 1.04
C ILE A 160 12.71 -7.21 1.03
N ASP A 161 13.23 -7.58 -0.14
CA ASP A 161 14.62 -7.97 -0.38
C ASP A 161 14.99 -7.80 -1.87
N ASP A 162 16.14 -8.31 -2.29
CA ASP A 162 16.66 -8.24 -3.66
C ASP A 162 16.25 -9.42 -4.56
N SER A 163 15.43 -10.35 -4.05
CA SER A 163 14.98 -11.52 -4.82
C SER A 163 13.47 -11.76 -4.69
N PRO A 164 12.63 -11.10 -5.50
CA PRO A 164 11.18 -11.09 -5.32
C PRO A 164 10.51 -12.45 -5.46
N ARG A 165 11.13 -13.42 -6.15
CA ARG A 165 10.53 -14.75 -6.41
C ARG A 165 11.28 -15.92 -5.82
N ASP A 166 12.58 -15.81 -5.58
CA ASP A 166 13.41 -16.92 -5.15
C ASP A 166 14.10 -16.61 -3.83
N ILE A 167 13.61 -17.22 -2.75
CA ILE A 167 14.14 -17.05 -1.41
C ILE A 167 15.60 -17.53 -1.31
N SER A 168 16.01 -18.50 -2.13
CA SER A 168 17.37 -19.05 -2.11
C SER A 168 18.40 -18.11 -2.76
N ALA A 169 17.94 -17.15 -3.55
CA ALA A 169 18.78 -16.17 -4.24
C ALA A 169 18.93 -14.84 -3.49
N ILE A 170 18.32 -14.70 -2.31
CA ILE A 170 18.40 -13.47 -1.50
C ILE A 170 19.82 -13.23 -1.04
N LYS A 171 20.32 -12.01 -1.27
CA LYS A 171 21.63 -11.52 -0.81
C LYS A 171 21.51 -10.29 0.09
N SER A 172 20.40 -9.55 -0.01
CA SER A 172 20.16 -8.31 0.72
C SER A 172 18.73 -8.26 1.26
N HIS A 173 18.59 -8.00 2.56
CA HIS A 173 17.31 -7.98 3.28
C HIS A 173 16.85 -6.55 3.54
N TYR A 174 16.56 -5.80 2.49
CA TYR A 174 16.32 -4.35 2.53
C TYR A 174 15.34 -3.89 3.61
N LEU A 175 14.16 -4.50 3.70
CA LEU A 175 13.15 -4.11 4.69
C LEU A 175 13.59 -4.47 6.12
N LEU A 176 14.17 -5.66 6.31
CA LEU A 176 14.66 -6.08 7.62
C LEU A 176 15.79 -5.18 8.12
N ASP A 177 16.72 -4.79 7.24
CA ASP A 177 17.82 -3.89 7.55
C ASP A 177 17.29 -2.50 7.93
N ALA A 178 16.29 -1.98 7.19
CA ALA A 178 15.65 -0.70 7.50
C ALA A 178 14.91 -0.73 8.85
N MET A 179 14.16 -1.80 9.15
CA MET A 179 13.49 -2.00 10.43
C MET A 179 14.47 -2.11 11.59
N THR A 180 15.58 -2.81 11.36
CA THR A 180 16.65 -2.99 12.35
C THR A 180 17.31 -1.65 12.68
N ALA A 181 17.70 -0.89 11.67
CA ALA A 181 18.26 0.45 11.84
C ALA A 181 17.31 1.36 12.64
N LEU A 182 16.02 1.40 12.25
CA LEU A 182 15.01 2.19 12.95
C LEU A 182 14.88 1.79 14.43
N SER A 183 14.91 0.49 14.73
CA SER A 183 14.79 -0.03 16.09
C SER A 183 15.95 0.34 17.00
N PHE A 184 17.19 0.42 16.45
CA PHE A 184 18.39 0.74 17.24
C PHE A 184 18.66 2.23 17.39
N THR A 185 18.39 3.02 16.36
CA THR A 185 18.76 4.45 16.35
C THR A 185 17.59 5.37 16.67
N GLY A 186 16.35 4.88 16.57
CA GLY A 186 15.14 5.71 16.58
C GLY A 186 14.98 6.58 15.32
N GLU A 187 16.00 6.59 14.47
CA GLU A 187 16.02 7.28 13.18
C GLU A 187 16.20 6.25 12.07
N GLY A 188 15.28 6.22 11.11
CA GLY A 188 15.39 5.34 9.95
C GLY A 188 16.53 5.79 9.04
N ILE A 189 17.19 4.83 8.39
CA ILE A 189 18.07 5.14 7.25
C ILE A 189 17.16 5.46 6.07
N PRO A 190 17.15 6.69 5.54
CA PRO A 190 16.29 7.06 4.42
C PRO A 190 16.68 6.29 3.16
N LEU A 191 15.89 5.28 2.77
CA LEU A 191 16.20 4.43 1.63
C LEU A 191 14.97 4.21 0.76
N VAL A 192 15.19 4.29 -0.56
CA VAL A 192 14.20 3.90 -1.57
C VAL A 192 14.81 2.82 -2.46
N HIS A 193 14.22 1.63 -2.43
CA HIS A 193 14.59 0.55 -3.35
C HIS A 193 13.51 0.40 -4.44
N ASN A 194 13.78 0.98 -5.62
CA ASN A 194 12.88 0.99 -6.77
C ASN A 194 12.95 -0.26 -7.66
N GLY A 195 13.89 -1.18 -7.38
CA GLY A 195 14.11 -2.40 -8.16
C GLY A 195 13.09 -3.51 -7.89
N MET A 196 11.79 -3.17 -7.83
CA MET A 196 10.77 -4.17 -7.57
C MET A 196 10.15 -4.71 -8.86
N GLU A 197 10.33 -6.00 -9.10
CA GLU A 197 9.36 -6.74 -9.89
C GLU A 197 8.12 -6.98 -9.02
N ALA A 198 6.95 -6.57 -9.50
CA ALA A 198 5.69 -6.70 -8.79
C ALA A 198 4.51 -6.75 -9.78
N CYS A 199 3.33 -7.13 -9.30
CA CYS A 199 2.09 -6.98 -10.07
C CYS A 199 1.66 -5.50 -10.07
N ASN A 200 1.43 -4.96 -11.27
CA ASN A 200 0.78 -3.66 -11.47
C ASN A 200 -0.73 -3.82 -11.43
#